data_7670fbb1d2135c7f9d331f346de79af5
#
_entry.id   7670fbb1d2135c7f9d331f346de79af5
#
_cell.length_a   1.000
_cell.length_b   1.000
_cell.length_c   1.000
_cell.angle_alpha   90.00
_cell.angle_beta   90.00
_cell.angle_gamma   90.00
#
_symmetry.space_group_name_H-M   'P 1'
#
loop_
_entity.id
_entity.type
_entity.pdbx_description
1 polymer ?
#
loop_
_entity_poly.entity_id
_entity_poly.type
_entity_poly.pdbx_seq_one_letter_code
_entity_poly.pdbx_strand_id
1 'polypeptide(L)'
;MIIANDATTKGGSFFKETIRKHVRAQDIAFENRLPVIYLVDCGGANLSQGDEVFPDQDHFGGAFYRQCRMSASGIPQIAAVFGECTAGGAYIPALSDEVVMASLASRSNRN
;
A
#
# COMPACT_ATOMS: atom_id res chain seq x y z
N MET A 1 6.53 0.83 11.83
CA MET A 1 5.20 1.23 11.28
C MET A 1 4.67 0.09 10.42
N ILE A 2 3.48 -0.35 10.70
CA ILE A 2 2.80 -1.39 9.90
C ILE A 2 1.57 -0.78 9.26
N ILE A 3 1.46 -0.91 7.95
CA ILE A 3 0.33 -0.43 7.16
C ILE A 3 -0.28 -1.63 6.45
N ALA A 4 -1.52 -1.96 6.78
CA ALA A 4 -2.20 -3.15 6.27
C ALA A 4 -3.51 -2.82 5.59
N ASN A 5 -3.79 -3.50 4.48
CA ASN A 5 -5.10 -3.49 3.85
C ASN A 5 -6.00 -4.57 4.46
N ASP A 6 -7.27 -4.23 4.65
CA ASP A 6 -8.29 -5.21 5.05
C ASP A 6 -9.10 -5.65 3.84
N ALA A 7 -8.75 -6.79 3.28
CA ALA A 7 -9.43 -7.34 2.10
C ALA A 7 -10.90 -7.71 2.35
N THR A 8 -11.31 -7.89 3.60
CA THR A 8 -12.71 -8.16 3.95
C THR A 8 -13.61 -6.94 3.80
N THR A 9 -13.00 -5.75 3.74
CA THR A 9 -13.69 -4.48 3.54
C THR A 9 -13.46 -3.98 2.13
N LYS A 10 -14.47 -4.03 1.28
CA LYS A 10 -14.43 -3.55 -0.12
C LYS A 10 -13.23 -4.08 -0.92
N GLY A 11 -12.81 -5.32 -0.67
CA GLY A 11 -11.67 -5.93 -1.35
C GLY A 11 -10.32 -5.25 -1.05
N GLY A 12 -10.20 -4.54 0.05
CA GLY A 12 -9.00 -3.78 0.38
C GLY A 12 -8.77 -2.53 -0.46
N SER A 13 -9.79 -2.07 -1.20
CA SER A 13 -9.69 -0.90 -2.07
C SER A 13 -9.40 0.38 -1.31
N PHE A 14 -8.66 1.28 -1.95
CA PHE A 14 -8.38 2.61 -1.39
C PHE A 14 -9.51 3.59 -1.70
N PHE A 15 -10.06 4.17 -0.65
CA PHE A 15 -10.93 5.34 -0.69
C PHE A 15 -10.14 6.57 -0.28
N LYS A 16 -10.71 7.76 -0.44
CA LYS A 16 -10.09 9.02 -0.03
C LYS A 16 -9.58 8.98 1.42
N GLU A 17 -10.43 8.55 2.35
CA GLU A 17 -10.06 8.48 3.76
C GLU A 17 -9.00 7.40 4.06
N THR A 18 -9.02 6.31 3.31
CA THR A 18 -7.98 5.27 3.40
C THR A 18 -6.61 5.83 3.05
N ILE A 19 -6.53 6.60 1.97
CA ILE A 19 -5.28 7.22 1.53
C ILE A 19 -4.80 8.28 2.52
N ARG A 20 -5.69 9.11 3.03
CA ARG A 20 -5.35 10.10 4.06
C ARG A 20 -4.73 9.44 5.29
N LYS A 21 -5.28 8.32 5.71
CA LYS A 21 -4.75 7.51 6.80
C LYS A 21 -3.38 6.93 6.46
N HIS A 22 -3.22 6.42 5.25
CA HIS A 22 -1.98 5.86 4.74
C HIS A 22 -0.84 6.90 4.71
N VAL A 23 -1.09 8.06 4.11
CA VAL A 23 -0.07 9.13 4.05
C VAL A 23 0.26 9.68 5.42
N ARG A 24 -0.71 9.75 6.32
CA ARG A 24 -0.45 10.14 7.71
C ARG A 24 0.47 9.15 8.42
N ALA A 25 0.25 7.86 8.23
CA ALA A 25 1.13 6.83 8.78
C ALA A 25 2.54 6.93 8.20
N GLN A 26 2.68 7.20 6.91
CA GLN A 26 3.97 7.43 6.27
C GLN A 26 4.69 8.65 6.84
N ASP A 27 3.98 9.75 7.06
CA ASP A 27 4.55 10.97 7.65
C ASP A 27 5.06 10.72 9.07
N ILE A 28 4.31 9.98 9.88
CA ILE A 28 4.74 9.58 11.22
C ILE A 28 6.00 8.71 11.17
N ALA A 29 6.02 7.75 10.26
CA ALA A 29 7.17 6.88 10.08
C ALA A 29 8.41 7.68 9.63
N PHE A 30 8.23 8.62 8.72
CA PHE A 30 9.31 9.49 8.24
C PHE A 30 9.88 10.38 9.35
N GLU A 31 9.03 11.05 10.11
CA GLU A 31 9.43 11.94 11.21
C GLU A 31 10.20 11.20 12.31
N ASN A 32 9.82 9.96 12.59
CA ASN A 32 10.42 9.13 13.63
C ASN A 32 11.44 8.12 13.09
N ARG A 33 11.75 8.15 11.81
CA ARG A 33 12.66 7.21 11.11
C ARG A 33 12.32 5.74 11.39
N LEU A 34 11.04 5.41 11.36
CA LEU A 34 10.57 4.05 11.57
C LEU A 34 10.61 3.26 10.26
N PRO A 35 11.17 2.04 10.25
CA PRO A 35 10.95 1.12 9.15
C PRO A 35 9.47 0.88 8.92
N VAL A 36 9.08 0.71 7.66
CA VAL A 36 7.68 0.49 7.27
C VAL A 36 7.51 -0.90 6.70
N ILE A 37 6.49 -1.60 7.15
CA ILE A 37 6.04 -2.88 6.59
C ILE A 37 4.65 -2.67 6.03
N TYR A 38 4.52 -2.87 4.73
CA TYR A 38 3.22 -2.87 4.04
C TYR A 38 2.71 -4.30 3.93
N LEU A 39 1.57 -4.57 4.52
CA LEU A 39 0.85 -5.84 4.35
C LEU A 39 -0.21 -5.63 3.27
N VAL A 40 0.08 -6.08 2.06
CA VAL A 40 -0.67 -5.71 0.86
C VAL A 40 -1.67 -6.79 0.49
N ASP A 41 -2.93 -6.42 0.46
CA ASP A 41 -4.04 -7.18 -0.10
C ASP A 41 -5.08 -6.17 -0.60
N CYS A 42 -4.89 -5.69 -1.83
CA CYS A 42 -5.54 -4.47 -2.28
C CYS A 42 -6.08 -4.59 -3.70
N GLY A 43 -7.36 -4.32 -3.87
CA GLY A 43 -8.03 -4.22 -5.17
C GLY A 43 -7.75 -2.92 -5.95
N GLY A 44 -6.84 -2.07 -5.47
CA GLY A 44 -6.52 -0.79 -6.10
C GLY A 44 -7.37 0.37 -5.57
N ALA A 45 -7.42 1.46 -6.33
CA ALA A 45 -8.23 2.62 -5.98
C ALA A 45 -9.72 2.37 -6.25
N ASN A 46 -10.58 2.96 -5.44
CA ASN A 46 -12.00 2.97 -5.71
C ASN A 46 -12.29 3.89 -6.91
N LEU A 47 -12.79 3.32 -7.99
CA LEU A 47 -13.00 4.04 -9.25
C LEU A 47 -14.10 5.11 -9.17
N SER A 48 -15.04 4.98 -8.24
CA SER A 48 -16.08 5.98 -8.03
C SER A 48 -15.56 7.29 -7.42
N GLN A 49 -14.35 7.27 -6.87
CA GLN A 49 -13.67 8.42 -6.27
C GLN A 49 -12.39 8.80 -7.01
N GLY A 50 -12.28 8.45 -8.29
CA GLY A 50 -11.06 8.64 -9.08
C GLY A 50 -10.47 10.05 -9.01
N ASP A 51 -11.31 11.06 -9.10
CA ASP A 51 -10.89 12.47 -9.04
C ASP A 51 -10.37 12.89 -7.65
N GLU A 52 -10.72 12.17 -6.61
CA GLU A 52 -10.34 12.44 -5.23
C GLU A 52 -9.19 11.55 -4.73
N VAL A 53 -8.78 10.57 -5.54
CA VAL A 53 -7.82 9.53 -5.12
C VAL A 53 -6.44 9.73 -5.74
N PHE A 54 -6.37 10.25 -6.97
CA PHE A 54 -5.12 10.30 -7.73
C PHE A 54 -4.32 11.61 -7.68
N PRO A 55 -4.93 12.82 -7.74
CA PRO A 55 -4.22 13.99 -8.26
C PRO A 55 -3.40 14.84 -7.27
N ASP A 56 -3.43 14.63 -5.97
CA ASP A 56 -2.85 15.57 -5.02
C ASP A 56 -1.86 14.89 -4.04
N GLN A 57 -1.15 15.74 -3.27
CA GLN A 57 -0.18 15.33 -2.25
C GLN A 57 -0.79 14.44 -1.16
N ASP A 58 -2.07 14.56 -0.90
CA ASP A 58 -2.82 13.73 0.05
C ASP A 58 -3.56 12.57 -0.62
N HIS A 59 -3.22 12.27 -1.87
CA HIS A 59 -3.74 11.19 -2.68
C HIS A 59 -2.66 10.14 -3.01
N PHE A 60 -2.94 9.22 -3.93
CA PHE A 60 -1.98 8.17 -4.28
C PHE A 60 -0.63 8.70 -4.76
N GLY A 61 -0.62 9.77 -5.52
CA GLY A 61 0.63 10.41 -5.95
C GLY A 61 1.49 10.82 -4.76
N GLY A 62 0.87 11.38 -3.73
CA GLY A 62 1.54 11.73 -2.48
C GLY A 62 2.04 10.52 -1.70
N ALA A 63 1.29 9.41 -1.70
CA ALA A 63 1.72 8.16 -1.07
C ALA A 63 2.97 7.60 -1.74
N PHE A 64 3.01 7.58 -3.07
CA PHE A 64 4.18 7.12 -3.84
C PHE A 64 5.39 8.04 -3.67
N TYR A 65 5.17 9.34 -3.68
CA TYR A 65 6.22 10.33 -3.42
C TYR A 65 6.85 10.10 -2.04
N ARG A 66 6.03 9.93 -1.00
CA ARG A 66 6.51 9.66 0.35
C ARG A 66 7.31 8.37 0.43
N GLN A 67 6.86 7.34 -0.27
CA GLN A 67 7.55 6.05 -0.30
C GLN A 67 8.93 6.17 -0.92
N CYS A 68 9.05 6.85 -2.05
CA CYS A 68 10.34 7.11 -2.70
C CYS A 68 11.24 7.99 -1.82
N ARG A 69 10.69 9.00 -1.19
CA ARG A 69 11.44 9.89 -0.30
C ARG A 69 11.98 9.17 0.94
N MET A 70 11.20 8.27 1.50
CA MET A 70 11.64 7.45 2.64
C MET A 70 12.78 6.52 2.25
N SER A 71 12.70 5.86 1.11
CA SER A 71 13.78 5.04 0.56
C SER A 71 15.05 5.86 0.33
N ALA A 72 14.92 7.03 -0.26
CA ALA A 72 16.06 7.94 -0.48
C ALA A 72 16.71 8.41 0.83
N SER A 73 15.95 8.47 1.91
CA SER A 73 16.42 8.84 3.25
C SER A 73 16.97 7.66 4.05
N GLY A 74 17.02 6.46 3.47
CA GLY A 74 17.54 5.26 4.11
C GLY A 74 16.60 4.60 5.11
N ILE A 75 15.29 4.93 5.06
CA ILE A 75 14.28 4.27 5.88
C ILE A 75 13.85 2.98 5.17
N PRO A 76 14.08 1.80 5.76
CA PRO A 76 13.71 0.53 5.13
C PRO A 76 12.20 0.41 4.95
N GLN A 77 11.81 -0.05 3.77
CA GLN A 77 10.42 -0.32 3.44
C GLN A 77 10.29 -1.72 2.84
N ILE A 78 9.50 -2.55 3.47
CA ILE A 78 9.29 -3.95 3.09
C ILE A 78 7.80 -4.12 2.78
N ALA A 79 7.49 -4.74 1.65
CA ALA A 79 6.13 -5.12 1.32
C ALA A 79 5.96 -6.64 1.38
N ALA A 80 4.94 -7.08 2.09
CA ALA A 80 4.49 -8.46 2.09
C ALA A 80 3.14 -8.54 1.38
N VAL A 81 3.08 -9.26 0.27
CA VAL A 81 1.89 -9.39 -0.55
C VAL A 81 1.18 -10.68 -0.22
N PHE A 82 -0.02 -10.59 0.34
CA PHE A 82 -0.81 -11.74 0.79
C PHE A 82 -1.97 -12.11 -0.13
N GLY A 83 -2.37 -11.21 -1.00
CA GLY A 83 -3.51 -11.41 -1.87
C GLY A 83 -3.39 -10.62 -3.16
N GLU A 84 -4.49 -10.02 -3.59
CA GLU A 84 -4.51 -9.21 -4.79
C GLU A 84 -3.70 -7.93 -4.64
N CYS A 85 -3.11 -7.52 -5.75
CA CYS A 85 -2.31 -6.31 -5.82
C CYS A 85 -2.48 -5.71 -7.21
N THR A 86 -3.53 -4.89 -7.37
CA THR A 86 -3.99 -4.39 -8.67
C THR A 86 -3.79 -2.89 -8.81
N ALA A 87 -3.55 -2.43 -10.01
CA ALA A 87 -3.45 -1.01 -10.40
C ALA A 87 -2.51 -0.22 -9.46
N GLY A 88 -2.99 0.85 -8.83
CA GLY A 88 -2.20 1.66 -7.90
C GLY A 88 -1.68 0.89 -6.69
N GLY A 89 -2.39 -0.14 -6.23
CA GLY A 89 -1.94 -1.02 -5.17
C GLY A 89 -0.68 -1.82 -5.51
N ALA A 90 -0.41 -2.06 -6.79
CA ALA A 90 0.79 -2.76 -7.25
C ALA A 90 2.07 -1.90 -7.14
N TYR A 91 1.94 -0.59 -7.11
CA TYR A 91 3.09 0.31 -6.93
C TYR A 91 3.68 0.25 -5.53
N ILE A 92 2.89 -0.06 -4.52
CA ILE A 92 3.38 -0.14 -3.14
C ILE A 92 4.48 -1.19 -3.01
N PRO A 93 4.30 -2.46 -3.44
CA PRO A 93 5.39 -3.42 -3.48
C PRO A 93 6.51 -3.02 -4.43
N ALA A 94 6.17 -2.53 -5.63
CA ALA A 94 7.15 -2.18 -6.66
C ALA A 94 8.12 -1.08 -6.22
N LEU A 95 7.68 -0.16 -5.37
CA LEU A 95 8.49 0.94 -4.82
C LEU A 95 9.13 0.61 -3.47
N SER A 96 8.84 -0.55 -2.90
CA SER A 96 9.45 -1.00 -1.65
C SER A 96 10.89 -1.50 -1.88
N ASP A 97 11.72 -1.43 -0.84
CA ASP A 97 13.11 -1.86 -0.91
C ASP A 97 13.20 -3.38 -1.05
N GLU A 98 12.30 -4.11 -0.38
CA GLU A 98 12.18 -5.57 -0.48
C GLU A 98 10.71 -5.98 -0.58
N VAL A 99 10.46 -7.05 -1.31
CA VAL A 99 9.11 -7.61 -1.50
C VAL A 99 9.13 -9.10 -1.16
N VAL A 100 8.20 -9.50 -0.30
CA VAL A 100 7.92 -10.90 0.02
C VAL A 100 6.51 -11.22 -0.47
N MET A 101 6.37 -12.25 -1.28
CA MET A 101 5.07 -12.69 -1.78
C MET A 101 4.67 -14.01 -1.11
N ALA A 102 3.53 -14.02 -0.42
CA ALA A 102 2.94 -15.26 0.04
C ALA A 102 2.36 -16.00 -1.16
N SER A 103 2.90 -17.18 -1.46
CA SER A 103 2.27 -18.08 -2.40
C SER A 103 1.00 -18.64 -1.74
N LEU A 104 -0.16 -18.22 -2.22
CA LEU A 104 -1.37 -19.01 -2.00
C LEU A 104 -1.15 -20.30 -2.79
N ALA A 105 -0.70 -21.35 -2.10
CA ALA A 105 -0.77 -22.67 -2.65
C ALA A 105 -2.19 -22.85 -3.20
N SER A 106 -2.30 -23.12 -4.49
CA SER A 106 -3.58 -23.29 -5.14
C SER A 106 -4.40 -24.24 -4.26
N ARG A 107 -5.50 -23.76 -3.75
CA ARG A 107 -6.53 -24.67 -3.27
C ARG A 107 -7.00 -25.41 -4.52
N SER A 108 -6.25 -26.45 -4.89
CA SER A 108 -6.75 -27.40 -5.87
C SER A 108 -8.09 -27.86 -5.33
N ASN A 109 -9.14 -27.60 -6.09
CA ASN A 109 -10.42 -28.23 -5.92
C ASN A 109 -10.18 -29.73 -5.76
N ARG A 110 -10.27 -30.23 -4.55
CA ARG A 110 -10.59 -31.62 -4.34
C ARG A 110 -12.10 -31.69 -4.14
N ASN A 111 -12.75 -32.04 -5.22
CA ASN A 111 -14.09 -32.61 -5.18
C ASN A 111 -14.10 -33.86 -4.34
#